data_c3bc29223153364c9fa83e67cbdacf58
#
_entry.id   c3bc29223153364c9fa83e67cbdacf58
#
_cell.length_a   1.000
_cell.length_b   1.000
_cell.length_c   1.000
_cell.angle_alpha   90.00
_cell.angle_beta   90.00
_cell.angle_gamma   90.00
#
_symmetry.space_group_name_H-M   'P 1'
#
loop_
_entity.id
_entity.type
_entity.pdbx_description
1 polymer ?
#
loop_
_entity_poly.entity_id
_entity_poly.type
_entity_poly.pdbx_seq_one_letter_code
_entity_poly.pdbx_strand_id
1 'polypeptide(L)'
;MNYQPRPDDQRFLLETVLGATPRLRELGPFAEFDDALQAQVLDEAGKFVAEVIAPLNRAGDDTGCRFADGEVRTPPGFREAYGGLVEGGWLALSAAPEDGGQGLPAVLEAILFEWLSAANHGLTMAPGLLHGAYECIRHHGSEALKTRYLPKIASGEWLATMCLTEAHAGSDLGQVRARALPQPDGSFRVSGGKIFISGGEHDLTPNIVHLVLCRLPDAPAGPKGLSLVLVPKQLPDGARNAVHCERIEEKMGLHGSPTCVMRFEDATGWLVGEPNRGLAAMFVMMNAARLHVALQGIGLLDAAWQKADAYARERRQMRAPGPAPASRGAEASDLIVEHPAVRRILDSQRAWIDGARLLAYRTALQLDVARHDADPARRERAERACALVTPVLKAACTQQAFEGASACLQVFGGHGYVREWGIEQVLRDARVTMIYEGTNEIQAIDLVVRKLLPDGGAGMASLLIELRDELDASREFDAEVQRRFAQLRYLGTTIALAAQRDPALAYEVADDYLRVVALALLAWAWARIGHTAPETARWMAPAAAFRRFLLPEFEMRLGMVKRACEALMSSSAEA
;
A
#
# COMPACT_ATOMS: atom_id res chain seq x y z
N MET A 1 -14.20 17.83 9.35
CA MET A 1 -14.84 16.50 9.40
C MET A 1 -13.77 15.44 9.52
N ASN A 2 -13.86 14.55 10.50
CA ASN A 2 -12.96 13.42 10.69
C ASN A 2 -13.39 12.25 9.80
N TYR A 3 -12.43 11.40 9.42
CA TYR A 3 -12.67 10.18 8.67
C TYR A 3 -13.61 9.23 9.46
N GLN A 4 -14.49 8.55 8.73
CA GLN A 4 -15.41 7.57 9.26
C GLN A 4 -15.27 6.25 8.49
N PRO A 5 -14.77 5.17 9.11
CA PRO A 5 -14.85 3.83 8.54
C PRO A 5 -16.28 3.46 8.17
N ARG A 6 -16.44 2.60 7.17
CA ARG A 6 -17.75 2.11 6.68
C ARG A 6 -17.75 0.59 6.65
N PRO A 7 -17.84 -0.09 7.81
CA PRO A 7 -17.72 -1.54 7.89
C PRO A 7 -18.67 -2.30 6.96
N ASP A 8 -19.87 -1.77 6.71
CA ASP A 8 -20.86 -2.38 5.80
C ASP A 8 -20.35 -2.49 4.35
N ASP A 9 -19.65 -1.47 3.86
CA ASP A 9 -19.05 -1.50 2.52
C ASP A 9 -17.98 -2.60 2.41
N GLN A 10 -17.13 -2.75 3.44
CA GLN A 10 -16.08 -3.77 3.46
C GLN A 10 -16.69 -5.17 3.63
N ARG A 11 -17.67 -5.36 4.52
CA ARG A 11 -18.40 -6.63 4.65
C ARG A 11 -19.03 -7.05 3.33
N PHE A 12 -19.72 -6.14 2.64
CA PHE A 12 -20.29 -6.45 1.33
C PHE A 12 -19.23 -6.95 0.34
N LEU A 13 -18.07 -6.29 0.25
CA LEU A 13 -16.99 -6.71 -0.64
C LEU A 13 -16.39 -8.06 -0.24
N LEU A 14 -16.20 -8.32 1.05
CA LEU A 14 -15.64 -9.58 1.55
C LEU A 14 -16.60 -10.74 1.44
N GLU A 15 -17.80 -10.60 2.02
CA GLU A 15 -18.74 -11.70 2.17
C GLU A 15 -19.49 -11.98 0.87
N THR A 16 -20.04 -10.91 0.25
CA THR A 16 -20.95 -11.07 -0.89
C THR A 16 -20.18 -11.17 -2.21
N VAL A 17 -19.16 -10.31 -2.43
CA VAL A 17 -18.46 -10.27 -3.72
C VAL A 17 -17.33 -11.30 -3.78
N LEU A 18 -16.50 -11.39 -2.73
CA LEU A 18 -15.35 -12.30 -2.69
C LEU A 18 -15.69 -13.69 -2.12
N GLY A 19 -16.74 -13.82 -1.33
CA GLY A 19 -17.04 -15.06 -0.61
C GLY A 19 -15.86 -15.46 0.29
N ALA A 20 -15.35 -14.52 1.10
CA ALA A 20 -14.09 -14.67 1.81
C ALA A 20 -14.14 -15.78 2.87
N THR A 21 -15.19 -15.81 3.70
CA THR A 21 -15.30 -16.75 4.83
C THR A 21 -15.24 -18.22 4.42
N PRO A 22 -16.03 -18.73 3.45
CA PRO A 22 -15.91 -20.12 3.04
C PRO A 22 -14.52 -20.47 2.48
N ARG A 23 -13.86 -19.56 1.76
CA ARG A 23 -12.51 -19.76 1.23
C ARG A 23 -11.45 -19.80 2.34
N LEU A 24 -11.56 -18.95 3.35
CA LEU A 24 -10.66 -18.93 4.50
C LEU A 24 -10.80 -20.21 5.32
N ARG A 25 -12.01 -20.72 5.54
CA ARG A 25 -12.26 -21.95 6.30
C ARG A 25 -11.67 -23.21 5.65
N GLU A 26 -11.37 -23.19 4.35
CA GLU A 26 -10.61 -24.26 3.69
C GLU A 26 -9.13 -24.27 4.14
N LEU A 27 -8.62 -23.17 4.67
CA LEU A 27 -7.25 -23.05 5.18
C LEU A 27 -7.22 -23.46 6.65
N GLY A 28 -6.33 -24.40 7.01
CA GLY A 28 -6.28 -24.99 8.35
C GLY A 28 -6.32 -24.00 9.53
N PRO A 29 -5.51 -22.92 9.56
CA PRO A 29 -5.51 -21.95 10.65
C PRO A 29 -6.82 -21.22 10.84
N PHE A 30 -7.68 -21.13 9.82
CA PHE A 30 -8.92 -20.34 9.82
C PHE A 30 -10.19 -21.19 9.81
N ALA A 31 -10.11 -22.50 10.15
CA ALA A 31 -11.25 -23.41 10.12
C ALA A 31 -12.46 -22.94 10.95
N GLU A 32 -12.20 -22.26 12.07
CA GLU A 32 -13.23 -21.72 12.97
C GLU A 32 -13.60 -20.25 12.67
N PHE A 33 -12.99 -19.64 11.65
CA PHE A 33 -13.29 -18.25 11.27
C PHE A 33 -14.71 -18.15 10.68
N ASP A 34 -15.48 -17.16 11.14
CA ASP A 34 -16.86 -16.95 10.68
C ASP A 34 -17.20 -15.47 10.44
N ASP A 35 -18.35 -15.22 9.83
CA ASP A 35 -18.84 -13.88 9.52
C ASP A 35 -19.14 -13.06 10.79
N ALA A 36 -19.48 -13.70 11.91
CA ALA A 36 -19.77 -13.02 13.17
C ALA A 36 -18.49 -12.46 13.79
N LEU A 37 -17.41 -13.25 13.82
CA LEU A 37 -16.09 -12.79 14.25
C LEU A 37 -15.57 -11.68 13.33
N GLN A 38 -15.69 -11.86 12.00
CA GLN A 38 -15.32 -10.83 11.02
C GLN A 38 -16.05 -9.51 11.29
N ALA A 39 -17.37 -9.56 11.46
CA ALA A 39 -18.19 -8.38 11.71
C ALA A 39 -17.78 -7.69 13.02
N GLN A 40 -17.59 -8.45 14.10
CA GLN A 40 -17.16 -7.92 15.40
C GLN A 40 -15.80 -7.20 15.30
N VAL A 41 -14.81 -7.82 14.65
CA VAL A 41 -13.48 -7.20 14.46
C VAL A 41 -13.59 -5.91 13.67
N LEU A 42 -14.35 -5.88 12.57
CA LEU A 42 -14.51 -4.70 11.74
C LEU A 42 -15.27 -3.57 12.46
N ASP A 43 -16.31 -3.89 13.21
CA ASP A 43 -17.10 -2.89 13.94
C ASP A 43 -16.26 -2.23 15.05
N GLU A 44 -15.56 -3.02 15.87
CA GLU A 44 -14.72 -2.50 16.95
C GLU A 44 -13.49 -1.75 16.41
N ALA A 45 -12.84 -2.27 15.36
CA ALA A 45 -11.75 -1.57 14.69
C ALA A 45 -12.21 -0.23 14.11
N GLY A 46 -13.37 -0.23 13.43
CA GLY A 46 -13.94 0.98 12.85
C GLY A 46 -14.25 2.05 13.91
N LYS A 47 -14.82 1.64 15.03
CA LYS A 47 -15.09 2.52 16.18
C LYS A 47 -13.79 3.10 16.76
N PHE A 48 -12.79 2.25 17.01
CA PHE A 48 -11.49 2.70 17.52
C PHE A 48 -10.83 3.72 16.59
N VAL A 49 -10.83 3.45 15.30
CA VAL A 49 -10.25 4.37 14.29
C VAL A 49 -10.98 5.71 14.27
N ALA A 50 -12.33 5.70 14.31
CA ALA A 50 -13.13 6.92 14.27
C ALA A 50 -13.00 7.77 15.53
N GLU A 51 -12.97 7.15 16.71
CA GLU A 51 -13.03 7.83 18.01
C GLU A 51 -11.63 8.20 18.54
N VAL A 52 -10.59 7.38 18.27
CA VAL A 52 -9.26 7.57 18.86
C VAL A 52 -8.25 8.13 17.83
N ILE A 53 -8.21 7.58 16.61
CA ILE A 53 -7.17 7.90 15.64
C ILE A 53 -7.52 9.15 14.81
N ALA A 54 -8.72 9.20 14.26
CA ALA A 54 -9.12 10.26 13.33
C ALA A 54 -9.11 11.68 13.96
N PRO A 55 -9.49 11.87 15.23
CA PRO A 55 -9.44 13.20 15.85
C PRO A 55 -8.05 13.84 15.94
N LEU A 56 -6.99 13.01 15.97
CA LEU A 56 -5.61 13.46 16.12
C LEU A 56 -4.96 13.92 14.80
N ASN A 57 -5.58 13.64 13.65
CA ASN A 57 -4.96 13.84 12.33
C ASN A 57 -4.57 15.31 12.10
N ARG A 58 -5.52 16.22 12.30
CA ARG A 58 -5.30 17.65 12.05
C ARG A 58 -4.31 18.27 13.04
N ALA A 59 -4.50 18.01 14.33
CA ALA A 59 -3.61 18.50 15.37
C ALA A 59 -2.19 17.96 15.19
N GLY A 60 -2.06 16.70 14.74
CA GLY A 60 -0.78 16.08 14.44
C GLY A 60 -0.04 16.75 13.27
N ASP A 61 -0.75 17.11 12.19
CA ASP A 61 -0.15 17.86 11.07
C ASP A 61 0.25 19.29 11.46
N ASP A 62 -0.60 19.98 12.21
CA ASP A 62 -0.33 21.37 12.64
C ASP A 62 0.83 21.45 13.64
N THR A 63 0.99 20.47 14.54
CA THR A 63 2.06 20.44 15.55
C THR A 63 3.36 19.89 14.99
N GLY A 64 3.28 18.82 14.21
CA GLY A 64 4.43 18.05 13.71
C GLY A 64 5.25 17.38 14.81
N CYS A 65 6.25 16.61 14.40
CA CYS A 65 7.25 16.03 15.30
C CYS A 65 8.30 17.08 15.69
N ARG A 66 8.88 16.95 16.90
CA ARG A 66 9.94 17.82 17.40
C ARG A 66 11.20 17.03 17.68
N PHE A 67 12.32 17.53 17.19
CA PHE A 67 13.64 16.95 17.43
C PHE A 67 14.43 17.87 18.38
N ALA A 68 14.97 17.30 19.45
CA ALA A 68 15.86 17.98 20.37
C ALA A 68 16.80 16.96 21.05
N ASP A 69 18.07 17.27 21.17
CA ASP A 69 19.09 16.50 21.89
C ASP A 69 19.17 15.00 21.48
N GLY A 70 18.96 14.71 20.19
CA GLY A 70 18.99 13.36 19.65
C GLY A 70 17.70 12.56 19.85
N GLU A 71 16.69 13.14 20.47
CA GLU A 71 15.37 12.53 20.70
C GLU A 71 14.30 13.16 19.81
N VAL A 72 13.30 12.37 19.47
CA VAL A 72 12.12 12.82 18.76
C VAL A 72 10.88 12.65 19.63
N ARG A 73 10.09 13.71 19.70
CA ARG A 73 8.76 13.69 20.31
C ARG A 73 7.69 13.80 19.24
N THR A 74 6.77 12.85 19.28
CA THR A 74 5.59 12.84 18.41
C THR A 74 4.55 13.87 18.86
N PRO A 75 3.58 14.23 18.01
CA PRO A 75 2.50 15.14 18.39
C PRO A 75 1.73 14.68 19.64
N PRO A 76 1.17 15.62 20.42
CA PRO A 76 0.35 15.28 21.59
C PRO A 76 -0.79 14.33 21.23
N GLY A 77 -1.01 13.31 22.09
CA GLY A 77 -2.03 12.28 21.91
C GLY A 77 -1.60 11.09 21.07
N PHE A 78 -0.49 11.18 20.32
CA PHE A 78 -0.03 10.06 19.48
C PHE A 78 0.45 8.88 20.29
N ARG A 79 1.14 9.13 21.40
CA ARG A 79 1.63 8.07 22.29
C ARG A 79 0.48 7.31 22.95
N GLU A 80 -0.53 8.02 23.42
CA GLU A 80 -1.73 7.44 24.03
C GLU A 80 -2.53 6.63 22.99
N ALA A 81 -2.73 7.19 21.79
CA ALA A 81 -3.42 6.49 20.70
C ALA A 81 -2.66 5.23 20.25
N TYR A 82 -1.34 5.30 20.19
CA TYR A 82 -0.49 4.14 19.92
C TYR A 82 -0.60 3.09 21.03
N GLY A 83 -0.60 3.50 22.30
CA GLY A 83 -0.86 2.61 23.45
C GLY A 83 -2.18 1.87 23.29
N GLY A 84 -3.24 2.57 22.88
CA GLY A 84 -4.54 1.95 22.59
C GLY A 84 -4.51 0.93 21.43
N LEU A 85 -3.67 1.14 20.40
CA LEU A 85 -3.45 0.14 19.34
C LEU A 85 -2.83 -1.15 19.91
N VAL A 86 -1.84 -1.01 20.79
CA VAL A 86 -1.15 -2.14 21.43
C VAL A 86 -2.08 -2.86 22.41
N GLU A 87 -2.73 -2.13 23.33
CA GLU A 87 -3.64 -2.68 24.35
C GLU A 87 -4.85 -3.39 23.73
N GLY A 88 -5.38 -2.85 22.63
CA GLY A 88 -6.47 -3.47 21.85
C GLY A 88 -6.02 -4.65 20.99
N GLY A 89 -4.71 -4.96 20.90
CA GLY A 89 -4.18 -6.04 20.08
C GLY A 89 -4.28 -5.78 18.56
N TRP A 90 -4.56 -4.54 18.15
CA TRP A 90 -4.83 -4.20 16.75
C TRP A 90 -3.61 -4.39 15.83
N LEU A 91 -2.39 -4.34 16.37
CA LEU A 91 -1.16 -4.55 15.61
C LEU A 91 -0.80 -6.03 15.46
N ALA A 92 -1.46 -6.91 16.21
CA ALA A 92 -1.16 -8.33 16.29
C ALA A 92 -2.17 -9.22 15.52
N LEU A 93 -3.09 -8.64 14.74
CA LEU A 93 -4.20 -9.36 14.12
C LEU A 93 -3.75 -10.58 13.32
N SER A 94 -2.81 -10.42 12.40
CA SER A 94 -2.38 -11.48 11.49
C SER A 94 -1.11 -12.22 11.93
N ALA A 95 -0.43 -11.74 12.97
CA ALA A 95 0.75 -12.43 13.51
C ALA A 95 0.37 -13.77 14.13
N ALA A 96 1.31 -14.74 14.09
CA ALA A 96 1.06 -16.09 14.55
C ALA A 96 0.84 -16.17 16.07
N PRO A 97 -0.05 -17.05 16.54
CA PRO A 97 -0.33 -17.21 17.97
C PRO A 97 0.90 -17.60 18.80
N GLU A 98 1.82 -18.38 18.26
CA GLU A 98 3.08 -18.74 18.92
C GLU A 98 4.00 -17.55 19.17
N ASP A 99 3.86 -16.48 18.41
CA ASP A 99 4.59 -15.21 18.57
C ASP A 99 3.77 -14.16 19.34
N GLY A 100 2.61 -14.53 19.89
CA GLY A 100 1.73 -13.63 20.65
C GLY A 100 0.73 -12.87 19.77
N GLY A 101 0.55 -13.25 18.52
CA GLY A 101 -0.46 -12.72 17.61
C GLY A 101 -1.83 -13.35 17.78
N GLN A 102 -2.83 -12.85 17.05
CA GLN A 102 -4.20 -13.37 17.08
C GLN A 102 -4.47 -14.43 16.01
N GLY A 103 -3.57 -14.60 15.04
CA GLY A 103 -3.70 -15.59 13.96
C GLY A 103 -4.92 -15.38 13.07
N LEU A 104 -5.38 -14.14 12.91
CA LEU A 104 -6.52 -13.80 12.06
C LEU A 104 -6.09 -13.63 10.59
N PRO A 105 -7.03 -13.76 9.64
CA PRO A 105 -6.73 -13.58 8.22
C PRO A 105 -6.11 -12.22 7.89
N ALA A 106 -5.13 -12.22 6.98
CA ALA A 106 -4.42 -11.03 6.55
C ALA A 106 -5.33 -9.92 5.99
N VAL A 107 -6.50 -10.29 5.47
CA VAL A 107 -7.46 -9.31 4.95
C VAL A 107 -8.04 -8.41 6.03
N LEU A 108 -8.19 -8.87 7.28
CA LEU A 108 -8.65 -8.01 8.39
C LEU A 108 -7.61 -6.97 8.77
N GLU A 109 -6.34 -7.36 8.81
CA GLU A 109 -5.23 -6.43 9.00
C GLU A 109 -5.17 -5.40 7.85
N ALA A 110 -5.36 -5.84 6.60
CA ALA A 110 -5.38 -4.97 5.43
C ALA A 110 -6.48 -3.89 5.53
N ILE A 111 -7.69 -4.26 5.95
CA ILE A 111 -8.80 -3.32 6.14
C ILE A 111 -8.50 -2.33 7.28
N LEU A 112 -8.04 -2.83 8.42
CA LEU A 112 -7.65 -1.97 9.54
C LEU A 112 -6.56 -0.97 9.10
N PHE A 113 -5.54 -1.44 8.37
CA PHE A 113 -4.45 -0.58 7.92
C PHE A 113 -4.89 0.47 6.90
N GLU A 114 -5.83 0.16 6.02
CA GLU A 114 -6.49 1.13 5.14
C GLU A 114 -7.17 2.23 5.96
N TRP A 115 -7.98 1.85 6.96
CA TRP A 115 -8.70 2.81 7.81
C TRP A 115 -7.78 3.66 8.67
N LEU A 116 -6.75 3.06 9.25
CA LEU A 116 -5.72 3.79 10.01
C LEU A 116 -5.04 4.85 9.14
N SER A 117 -4.67 4.47 7.90
CA SER A 117 -4.02 5.39 6.95
C SER A 117 -4.95 6.52 6.51
N ALA A 118 -6.24 6.22 6.31
CA ALA A 118 -7.26 7.21 5.99
C ALA A 118 -7.51 8.20 7.15
N ALA A 119 -7.50 7.68 8.38
CA ALA A 119 -7.81 8.44 9.58
C ALA A 119 -6.65 9.35 10.01
N ASN A 120 -5.42 8.83 10.03
CA ASN A 120 -4.22 9.58 10.42
C ASN A 120 -2.95 8.95 9.83
N HIS A 121 -2.63 9.32 8.61
CA HIS A 121 -1.47 8.75 7.92
C HIS A 121 -0.13 9.05 8.62
N GLY A 122 -0.01 10.21 9.26
CA GLY A 122 1.18 10.59 10.02
C GLY A 122 1.47 9.63 11.19
N LEU A 123 0.45 9.30 11.99
CA LEU A 123 0.59 8.37 13.11
C LEU A 123 0.91 6.94 12.64
N THR A 124 0.33 6.51 11.52
CA THR A 124 0.37 5.11 11.08
C THR A 124 1.61 4.72 10.28
N MET A 125 2.45 5.69 9.93
CA MET A 125 3.67 5.44 9.14
C MET A 125 4.65 4.47 9.83
N ALA A 126 4.92 4.64 11.12
CA ALA A 126 5.83 3.78 11.86
C ALA A 126 5.21 2.40 12.19
N PRO A 127 3.97 2.30 12.73
CA PRO A 127 3.29 1.02 12.93
C PRO A 127 3.13 0.20 11.64
N GLY A 128 2.94 0.86 10.50
CA GLY A 128 2.81 0.19 9.20
C GLY A 128 4.03 -0.61 8.74
N LEU A 129 5.17 -0.44 9.37
CA LEU A 129 6.38 -1.22 9.09
C LEU A 129 6.45 -2.54 9.88
N LEU A 130 5.63 -2.70 10.94
CA LEU A 130 5.71 -3.85 11.85
C LEU A 130 5.48 -5.18 11.16
N HIS A 131 4.40 -5.31 10.39
CA HIS A 131 4.09 -6.56 9.69
C HIS A 131 5.25 -7.01 8.79
N GLY A 132 5.83 -6.11 8.01
CA GLY A 132 6.96 -6.42 7.16
C GLY A 132 8.22 -6.83 7.93
N ALA A 133 8.51 -6.17 9.06
CA ALA A 133 9.63 -6.51 9.92
C ALA A 133 9.42 -7.87 10.60
N TYR A 134 8.19 -8.14 11.09
CA TYR A 134 7.79 -9.42 11.63
C TYR A 134 8.03 -10.56 10.63
N GLU A 135 7.51 -10.44 9.42
CA GLU A 135 7.68 -11.45 8.36
C GLU A 135 9.16 -11.65 8.00
N CYS A 136 9.93 -10.58 7.90
CA CYS A 136 11.36 -10.66 7.59
C CYS A 136 12.13 -11.45 8.66
N ILE A 137 11.89 -11.16 9.94
CA ILE A 137 12.56 -11.84 11.05
C ILE A 137 12.05 -13.28 11.17
N ARG A 138 10.75 -13.53 11.00
CA ARG A 138 10.16 -14.86 11.06
C ARG A 138 10.75 -15.80 10.00
N HIS A 139 10.97 -15.31 8.78
CA HIS A 139 11.50 -16.12 7.67
C HIS A 139 13.02 -16.27 7.71
N HIS A 140 13.74 -15.24 8.13
CA HIS A 140 15.20 -15.15 7.98
C HIS A 140 15.96 -15.02 9.28
N GLY A 141 15.31 -14.69 10.40
CA GLY A 141 15.96 -14.59 11.71
C GLY A 141 16.44 -15.94 12.23
N SER A 142 17.56 -15.94 12.98
CA SER A 142 17.95 -17.09 13.80
C SER A 142 16.92 -17.33 14.90
N GLU A 143 16.85 -18.53 15.46
CA GLU A 143 15.93 -18.84 16.56
C GLU A 143 16.11 -17.89 17.76
N ALA A 144 17.35 -17.49 18.05
CA ALA A 144 17.64 -16.51 19.10
C ALA A 144 17.02 -15.13 18.81
N LEU A 145 17.04 -14.68 17.52
CA LEU A 145 16.41 -13.44 17.12
C LEU A 145 14.88 -13.56 17.15
N LYS A 146 14.33 -14.65 16.63
CA LYS A 146 12.88 -14.92 16.65
C LYS A 146 12.33 -14.88 18.08
N THR A 147 12.89 -15.68 18.97
CA THR A 147 12.45 -15.78 20.37
C THR A 147 12.48 -14.42 21.08
N ARG A 148 13.47 -13.59 20.78
CA ARG A 148 13.65 -12.30 21.47
C ARG A 148 12.79 -11.19 20.89
N TYR A 149 12.67 -11.10 19.57
CA TYR A 149 12.13 -9.93 18.90
C TYR A 149 10.71 -10.12 18.36
N LEU A 150 10.32 -11.34 17.91
CA LEU A 150 9.01 -11.53 17.29
C LEU A 150 7.85 -11.20 18.24
N PRO A 151 7.81 -11.65 19.51
CA PRO A 151 6.69 -11.32 20.40
C PRO A 151 6.54 -9.81 20.64
N LYS A 152 7.64 -9.08 20.71
CA LYS A 152 7.66 -7.64 20.95
C LYS A 152 7.24 -6.83 19.71
N ILE A 153 7.59 -7.32 18.53
CA ILE A 153 7.20 -6.71 17.24
C ILE A 153 5.75 -7.07 16.93
N ALA A 154 5.33 -8.32 17.09
CA ALA A 154 3.96 -8.76 16.85
C ALA A 154 2.95 -7.99 17.71
N SER A 155 3.24 -7.81 19.00
CA SER A 155 2.38 -7.03 19.91
C SER A 155 2.42 -5.52 19.68
N GLY A 156 3.44 -5.01 18.97
CA GLY A 156 3.71 -3.57 18.85
C GLY A 156 4.39 -2.94 20.08
N GLU A 157 4.81 -3.74 21.08
CA GLU A 157 5.58 -3.21 22.22
C GLU A 157 6.88 -2.55 21.77
N TRP A 158 7.49 -3.04 20.68
CA TRP A 158 8.62 -2.43 20.01
C TRP A 158 8.29 -2.17 18.55
N LEU A 159 8.59 -0.95 18.08
CA LEU A 159 8.50 -0.62 16.68
C LEU A 159 9.75 -1.04 15.92
N ALA A 160 9.60 -1.20 14.61
CA ALA A 160 10.70 -1.59 13.73
C ALA A 160 10.82 -0.64 12.54
N THR A 161 12.03 -0.57 11.97
CA THR A 161 12.31 0.30 10.82
C THR A 161 13.04 -0.43 9.69
N MET A 162 12.87 0.06 8.47
CA MET A 162 13.70 -0.27 7.32
C MET A 162 14.80 0.77 7.14
N CYS A 163 16.07 0.39 7.31
CA CYS A 163 17.21 1.27 7.14
C CYS A 163 17.98 0.90 5.85
N LEU A 164 17.45 1.32 4.69
CA LEU A 164 18.03 1.03 3.38
C LEU A 164 18.80 2.23 2.82
N THR A 165 18.11 3.36 2.66
CA THR A 165 18.51 4.51 1.86
C THR A 165 19.69 5.27 2.49
N GLU A 166 20.66 5.62 1.65
CA GLU A 166 21.76 6.54 1.96
C GLU A 166 21.71 7.74 1.03
N ALA A 167 22.39 8.83 1.33
CA ALA A 167 22.32 10.08 0.55
C ALA A 167 22.65 9.89 -0.95
N HIS A 168 23.44 8.89 -1.27
CA HIS A 168 23.88 8.54 -2.64
C HIS A 168 23.28 7.23 -3.15
N ALA A 169 22.45 6.54 -2.37
CA ALA A 169 21.87 5.23 -2.68
C ALA A 169 20.39 5.19 -2.32
N GLY A 170 19.52 5.52 -3.27
CA GLY A 170 18.05 5.43 -3.16
C GLY A 170 17.53 4.23 -3.94
N SER A 171 17.12 4.42 -5.20
CA SER A 171 16.65 3.33 -6.07
C SER A 171 17.77 2.34 -6.43
N ASP A 172 19.02 2.79 -6.51
CA ASP A 172 20.21 1.92 -6.67
C ASP A 172 20.84 1.59 -5.31
N LEU A 173 20.29 0.58 -4.65
CA LEU A 173 20.83 0.06 -3.39
C LEU A 173 22.21 -0.59 -3.54
N GLY A 174 22.63 -0.91 -4.76
CA GLY A 174 24.00 -1.39 -5.03
C GLY A 174 25.10 -0.41 -4.65
N GLN A 175 24.75 0.87 -4.42
CA GLN A 175 25.67 1.93 -3.99
C GLN A 175 25.82 2.05 -2.45
N VAL A 176 25.06 1.29 -1.64
CA VAL A 176 25.10 1.32 -0.17
C VAL A 176 26.54 1.13 0.33
N ARG A 177 26.95 1.99 1.29
CA ARG A 177 28.30 2.05 1.87
C ARG A 177 28.35 1.73 3.37
N ALA A 178 27.20 1.70 4.08
CA ALA A 178 27.15 1.24 5.46
C ALA A 178 27.79 -0.13 5.60
N ARG A 179 28.54 -0.37 6.69
CA ARG A 179 29.36 -1.57 6.92
C ARG A 179 28.96 -2.27 8.21
N ALA A 180 29.17 -3.58 8.26
CA ALA A 180 29.04 -4.38 9.47
C ALA A 180 30.28 -5.27 9.61
N LEU A 181 30.98 -5.14 10.74
CA LEU A 181 32.20 -5.89 11.06
C LEU A 181 31.87 -7.01 12.03
N PRO A 182 32.14 -8.28 11.70
CA PRO A 182 31.87 -9.41 12.58
C PRO A 182 32.71 -9.33 13.84
N GLN A 183 32.14 -9.78 14.99
CA GLN A 183 32.79 -9.86 16.29
C GLN A 183 32.93 -11.31 16.75
N PRO A 184 33.87 -11.61 17.67
CA PRO A 184 34.09 -12.98 18.17
C PRO A 184 32.88 -13.61 18.87
N ASP A 185 31.94 -12.80 19.39
CA ASP A 185 30.72 -13.23 20.08
C ASP A 185 29.55 -13.50 19.13
N GLY A 186 29.76 -13.41 17.80
CA GLY A 186 28.75 -13.60 16.78
C GLY A 186 27.89 -12.35 16.50
N SER A 187 28.14 -11.24 17.19
CA SER A 187 27.53 -9.94 16.87
C SER A 187 28.28 -9.24 15.74
N PHE A 188 27.76 -8.10 15.32
CA PHE A 188 28.37 -7.22 14.31
C PHE A 188 28.45 -5.80 14.84
N ARG A 189 29.49 -5.06 14.44
CA ARG A 189 29.58 -3.61 14.61
C ARG A 189 29.16 -2.91 13.34
N VAL A 190 28.01 -2.22 13.40
CA VAL A 190 27.42 -1.53 12.25
C VAL A 190 27.78 -0.06 12.28
N SER A 191 28.33 0.44 11.16
CA SER A 191 28.71 1.85 11.01
C SER A 191 28.23 2.40 9.68
N GLY A 192 27.69 3.63 9.70
CA GLY A 192 27.21 4.35 8.51
C GLY A 192 26.00 5.21 8.80
N GLY A 193 25.62 6.03 7.81
CA GLY A 193 24.44 6.90 7.87
C GLY A 193 23.31 6.36 7.01
N LYS A 194 22.08 6.54 7.47
CA LYS A 194 20.84 6.21 6.74
C LYS A 194 19.90 7.41 6.76
N ILE A 195 19.23 7.69 5.62
CA ILE A 195 18.34 8.82 5.48
C ILE A 195 16.91 8.38 5.15
N PHE A 196 15.94 9.26 5.41
CA PHE A 196 14.51 9.02 5.18
C PHE A 196 13.95 7.83 5.97
N ILE A 197 14.47 7.59 7.19
CA ILE A 197 14.03 6.48 8.02
C ILE A 197 12.76 6.86 8.77
N SER A 198 11.62 6.30 8.34
CA SER A 198 10.34 6.46 9.02
C SER A 198 10.41 5.82 10.41
N GLY A 199 10.07 6.59 11.45
CA GLY A 199 10.12 6.10 12.83
C GLY A 199 11.51 5.71 13.30
N GLY A 200 12.60 6.27 12.73
CA GLY A 200 13.96 5.96 13.14
C GLY A 200 14.27 6.34 14.59
N GLU A 201 13.63 7.39 15.09
CA GLU A 201 13.61 7.78 16.50
C GLU A 201 12.21 8.33 16.83
N HIS A 202 11.69 8.00 18.00
CA HIS A 202 10.38 8.43 18.48
C HIS A 202 10.18 8.08 19.96
N ASP A 203 9.11 8.62 20.57
CA ASP A 203 8.71 8.38 21.95
C ASP A 203 7.50 7.42 22.12
N LEU A 204 7.10 6.72 21.05
CA LEU A 204 5.93 5.82 21.05
C LEU A 204 6.21 4.52 21.80
N THR A 205 7.43 3.96 21.66
CA THR A 205 7.83 2.68 22.27
C THR A 205 9.19 2.80 22.98
N PRO A 206 9.44 1.94 23.97
CA PRO A 206 10.72 1.99 24.71
C PRO A 206 11.91 1.54 23.87
N ASN A 207 11.71 0.70 22.86
CA ASN A 207 12.77 0.23 21.97
C ASN A 207 12.36 0.31 20.51
N ILE A 208 13.34 0.43 19.62
CA ILE A 208 13.17 0.43 18.17
C ILE A 208 14.13 -0.58 17.58
N VAL A 209 13.64 -1.43 16.68
CA VAL A 209 14.43 -2.47 16.01
C VAL A 209 14.72 -2.04 14.58
N HIS A 210 15.97 -1.71 14.28
CA HIS A 210 16.38 -1.27 12.95
C HIS A 210 16.86 -2.46 12.11
N LEU A 211 16.23 -2.70 10.97
CA LEU A 211 16.72 -3.65 9.96
C LEU A 211 17.61 -2.90 8.98
N VAL A 212 18.92 -3.03 9.16
CA VAL A 212 19.95 -2.21 8.48
C VAL A 212 20.59 -2.96 7.33
N LEU A 213 20.42 -2.44 6.12
CA LEU A 213 21.11 -2.97 4.93
C LEU A 213 22.54 -2.41 4.87
N CYS A 214 23.53 -3.30 4.83
CA CYS A 214 24.95 -2.94 4.92
C CYS A 214 25.83 -3.94 4.17
N ARG A 215 27.15 -3.71 4.17
CA ARG A 215 28.16 -4.58 3.58
C ARG A 215 29.03 -5.23 4.66
N LEU A 216 29.27 -6.52 4.50
CA LEU A 216 30.30 -7.23 5.26
C LEU A 216 31.69 -7.00 4.62
N PRO A 217 32.79 -7.31 5.34
CA PRO A 217 34.13 -7.36 4.75
C PRO A 217 34.14 -8.29 3.52
N ASP A 218 34.90 -7.93 2.52
CA ASP A 218 35.08 -8.71 1.28
C ASP A 218 33.80 -9.03 0.49
N ALA A 219 32.69 -8.32 0.79
CA ALA A 219 31.44 -8.47 0.07
C ALA A 219 31.59 -8.05 -1.40
N PRO A 220 31.00 -8.80 -2.37
CA PRO A 220 31.01 -8.42 -3.77
C PRO A 220 30.36 -7.04 -3.99
N ALA A 221 30.81 -6.35 -5.02
CA ALA A 221 30.21 -5.08 -5.42
C ALA A 221 28.75 -5.24 -5.90
N GLY A 222 27.99 -4.15 -5.83
CA GLY A 222 26.60 -4.12 -6.27
C GLY A 222 25.62 -4.74 -5.27
N PRO A 223 24.36 -5.01 -5.69
CA PRO A 223 23.29 -5.43 -4.79
C PRO A 223 23.49 -6.85 -4.20
N LYS A 224 24.27 -7.70 -4.89
CA LYS A 224 24.56 -9.07 -4.43
C LYS A 224 25.52 -9.12 -3.23
N GLY A 225 26.17 -8.02 -2.83
CA GLY A 225 27.04 -7.94 -1.67
C GLY A 225 26.39 -7.32 -0.43
N LEU A 226 25.07 -7.17 -0.43
CA LEU A 226 24.35 -6.57 0.69
C LEU A 226 23.89 -7.63 1.67
N SER A 227 24.11 -7.36 2.96
CA SER A 227 23.67 -8.17 4.10
C SER A 227 22.68 -7.36 4.94
N LEU A 228 21.84 -8.04 5.71
CA LEU A 228 20.85 -7.43 6.58
C LEU A 228 21.24 -7.68 8.03
N VAL A 229 21.30 -6.62 8.84
CA VAL A 229 21.65 -6.69 10.27
C VAL A 229 20.53 -6.05 11.08
N LEU A 230 20.04 -6.77 12.09
CA LEU A 230 19.12 -6.27 13.10
C LEU A 230 19.92 -5.52 14.16
N VAL A 231 19.62 -4.24 14.35
CA VAL A 231 20.28 -3.34 15.29
C VAL A 231 19.21 -2.70 16.20
N PRO A 232 19.08 -3.09 17.46
CA PRO A 232 18.13 -2.47 18.37
C PRO A 232 18.64 -1.14 18.92
N LYS A 233 17.75 -0.22 19.25
CA LYS A 233 18.05 1.03 19.95
C LYS A 233 18.55 0.77 21.37
N GLN A 234 17.97 -0.22 22.06
CA GLN A 234 18.41 -0.71 23.36
C GLN A 234 18.86 -2.16 23.23
N LEU A 235 20.04 -2.44 23.77
CA LEU A 235 20.63 -3.77 23.78
C LEU A 235 19.86 -4.71 24.72
N PRO A 236 20.08 -6.04 24.63
CA PRO A 236 19.43 -7.03 25.49
C PRO A 236 19.64 -6.86 27.00
N ASP A 237 20.73 -6.23 27.41
CA ASP A 237 21.06 -5.90 28.79
C ASP A 237 20.46 -4.56 29.26
N GLY A 238 19.71 -3.87 28.39
CA GLY A 238 19.11 -2.57 28.65
C GLY A 238 20.01 -1.38 28.37
N ALA A 239 21.26 -1.58 27.97
CA ALA A 239 22.15 -0.49 27.61
C ALA A 239 21.74 0.19 26.31
N ARG A 240 21.95 1.51 26.22
CA ARG A 240 21.75 2.27 24.97
C ARG A 240 22.78 1.84 23.94
N ASN A 241 22.31 1.45 22.75
CA ASN A 241 23.17 1.13 21.62
C ASN A 241 23.65 2.42 20.94
N ALA A 242 24.75 2.34 20.20
CA ALA A 242 25.34 3.47 19.47
C ALA A 242 24.57 3.77 18.17
N VAL A 243 23.29 4.02 18.33
CA VAL A 243 22.34 4.42 17.27
C VAL A 243 21.83 5.81 17.60
N HIS A 244 22.04 6.75 16.69
CA HIS A 244 21.77 8.15 16.90
C HIS A 244 20.85 8.69 15.80
N CYS A 245 19.86 9.47 16.19
CA CYS A 245 19.13 10.34 15.27
C CYS A 245 19.88 11.67 15.19
N GLU A 246 20.32 12.07 13.99
CA GLU A 246 21.03 13.33 13.79
C GLU A 246 20.06 14.51 13.57
N ARG A 247 18.93 14.24 12.92
CA ARG A 247 17.84 15.18 12.67
C ARG A 247 16.61 14.47 12.11
N ILE A 248 15.51 15.18 12.05
CA ILE A 248 14.33 14.81 11.25
C ILE A 248 14.21 15.71 10.03
N GLU A 249 13.59 15.17 8.96
CA GLU A 249 13.39 15.93 7.72
C GLU A 249 12.17 16.84 7.83
N GLU A 250 12.30 18.08 7.34
CA GLU A 250 11.19 18.97 7.05
C GLU A 250 10.53 18.54 5.74
N LYS A 251 9.23 18.28 5.74
CA LYS A 251 8.54 17.64 4.63
C LYS A 251 7.33 18.44 4.14
N MET A 252 6.92 18.17 2.91
CA MET A 252 5.69 18.69 2.32
C MET A 252 4.43 18.29 3.11
N GLY A 253 4.40 17.06 3.61
CA GLY A 253 3.30 16.47 4.39
C GLY A 253 3.83 15.46 5.40
N LEU A 254 2.92 14.70 6.03
CA LEU A 254 3.25 13.74 7.09
C LEU A 254 4.04 14.37 8.25
N HIS A 255 3.66 15.57 8.65
CA HIS A 255 4.38 16.31 9.70
C HIS A 255 4.35 15.57 11.04
N GLY A 256 3.28 14.80 11.32
CA GLY A 256 3.15 13.96 12.51
C GLY A 256 3.96 12.65 12.45
N SER A 257 4.65 12.36 11.34
CA SER A 257 5.52 11.18 11.21
C SER A 257 6.99 11.60 11.23
N PRO A 258 7.83 11.11 12.18
CA PRO A 258 9.25 11.43 12.17
C PRO A 258 9.94 10.67 11.04
N THR A 259 10.59 11.41 10.14
CA THR A 259 11.43 10.88 9.06
C THR A 259 12.87 11.25 9.39
N CYS A 260 13.64 10.26 9.84
CA CYS A 260 14.91 10.49 10.52
C CYS A 260 16.11 10.34 9.60
N VAL A 261 17.16 11.09 9.89
CA VAL A 261 18.53 10.81 9.48
C VAL A 261 19.22 10.09 10.62
N MET A 262 19.59 8.84 10.39
CA MET A 262 20.15 7.95 11.40
C MET A 262 21.65 7.75 11.20
N ARG A 263 22.41 7.71 12.30
CA ARG A 263 23.81 7.38 12.35
C ARG A 263 24.03 6.14 13.21
N PHE A 264 24.74 5.17 12.67
CA PHE A 264 25.23 3.98 13.37
C PHE A 264 26.73 4.14 13.58
N GLU A 265 27.18 4.12 14.85
CA GLU A 265 28.58 4.34 15.24
C GLU A 265 29.12 3.12 15.98
N ASP A 266 29.53 2.09 15.22
CA ASP A 266 29.89 0.77 15.74
C ASP A 266 28.76 0.14 16.58
N ALA A 267 27.52 0.38 16.14
CA ALA A 267 26.32 -0.13 16.79
C ALA A 267 26.28 -1.67 16.77
N THR A 268 25.96 -2.28 17.90
CA THR A 268 25.87 -3.74 18.03
C THR A 268 24.60 -4.25 17.34
N GLY A 269 24.76 -5.30 16.52
CA GLY A 269 23.64 -5.94 15.84
C GLY A 269 23.90 -7.40 15.50
N TRP A 270 22.91 -8.07 14.93
CA TRP A 270 22.97 -9.49 14.57
C TRP A 270 22.46 -9.70 13.15
N LEU A 271 23.12 -10.61 12.44
CA LEU A 271 22.79 -10.92 11.04
C LEU A 271 21.38 -11.53 10.94
N VAL A 272 20.61 -11.05 9.95
CA VAL A 272 19.32 -11.61 9.55
C VAL A 272 19.48 -12.30 8.19
N GLY A 273 19.28 -13.61 8.18
CA GLY A 273 19.51 -14.44 7.00
C GLY A 273 20.99 -14.71 6.72
N GLU A 274 21.31 -15.04 5.48
CA GLU A 274 22.64 -15.40 5.04
C GLU A 274 23.50 -14.18 4.66
N PRO A 275 24.82 -14.23 4.84
CA PRO A 275 25.73 -13.22 4.32
C PRO A 275 25.53 -12.95 2.82
N ASN A 276 25.55 -11.66 2.43
CA ASN A 276 25.39 -11.23 1.03
C ASN A 276 24.01 -11.58 0.40
N ARG A 277 23.03 -11.92 1.24
CA ARG A 277 21.63 -12.15 0.83
C ARG A 277 20.65 -11.19 1.50
N GLY A 278 21.15 -10.13 2.10
CA GLY A 278 20.35 -9.17 2.86
C GLY A 278 19.28 -8.48 2.03
N LEU A 279 19.52 -8.24 0.74
CA LEU A 279 18.50 -7.66 -0.13
C LEU A 279 17.33 -8.64 -0.37
N ALA A 280 17.61 -9.94 -0.51
CA ALA A 280 16.56 -10.96 -0.65
C ALA A 280 15.72 -11.06 0.63
N ALA A 281 16.34 -11.03 1.82
CA ALA A 281 15.64 -10.99 3.10
C ALA A 281 14.79 -9.72 3.25
N MET A 282 15.32 -8.56 2.86
CA MET A 282 14.61 -7.28 2.89
C MET A 282 13.43 -7.25 1.90
N PHE A 283 13.48 -7.98 0.78
CA PHE A 283 12.36 -8.05 -0.16
C PHE A 283 11.11 -8.67 0.45
N VAL A 284 11.21 -9.54 1.45
CA VAL A 284 10.05 -10.05 2.19
C VAL A 284 9.32 -8.88 2.86
N MET A 285 10.05 -8.02 3.57
CA MET A 285 9.50 -6.82 4.19
C MET A 285 8.95 -5.83 3.15
N MET A 286 9.69 -5.59 2.07
CA MET A 286 9.30 -4.64 1.02
C MET A 286 8.03 -5.09 0.27
N ASN A 287 7.86 -6.38 0.02
CA ASN A 287 6.67 -6.87 -0.68
C ASN A 287 5.42 -6.76 0.19
N ALA A 288 5.53 -7.06 1.49
CA ALA A 288 4.45 -6.80 2.46
C ALA A 288 4.13 -5.29 2.52
N ALA A 289 5.16 -4.44 2.64
CA ALA A 289 5.01 -2.99 2.66
C ALA A 289 4.33 -2.42 1.39
N ARG A 290 4.59 -2.98 0.21
CA ARG A 290 3.97 -2.51 -1.05
C ARG A 290 2.46 -2.67 -1.08
N LEU A 291 1.90 -3.77 -0.56
CA LEU A 291 0.45 -3.92 -0.41
C LEU A 291 -0.09 -2.87 0.59
N HIS A 292 0.60 -2.68 1.71
CA HIS A 292 0.24 -1.64 2.69
C HIS A 292 0.28 -0.23 2.07
N VAL A 293 1.27 0.08 1.21
CA VAL A 293 1.30 1.37 0.49
C VAL A 293 0.15 1.53 -0.50
N ALA A 294 -0.30 0.45 -1.13
CA ALA A 294 -1.53 0.50 -1.93
C ALA A 294 -2.77 0.82 -1.07
N LEU A 295 -2.88 0.20 0.11
CA LEU A 295 -3.94 0.49 1.09
C LEU A 295 -3.87 1.92 1.64
N GLN A 296 -2.67 2.47 1.85
CA GLN A 296 -2.48 3.89 2.16
C GLN A 296 -3.08 4.77 1.05
N GLY A 297 -2.80 4.44 -0.21
CA GLY A 297 -3.38 5.15 -1.35
C GLY A 297 -4.91 5.10 -1.38
N ILE A 298 -5.50 3.92 -1.15
CA ILE A 298 -6.95 3.73 -1.09
C ILE A 298 -7.55 4.53 0.07
N GLY A 299 -6.97 4.42 1.26
CA GLY A 299 -7.42 5.11 2.46
C GLY A 299 -7.36 6.64 2.33
N LEU A 300 -6.25 7.18 1.82
CA LEU A 300 -6.11 8.62 1.59
C LEU A 300 -7.11 9.14 0.55
N LEU A 301 -7.36 8.37 -0.52
CA LEU A 301 -8.38 8.72 -1.50
C LEU A 301 -9.78 8.72 -0.90
N ASP A 302 -10.11 7.73 -0.04
CA ASP A 302 -11.40 7.67 0.65
C ASP A 302 -11.56 8.83 1.65
N ALA A 303 -10.50 9.20 2.37
CA ALA A 303 -10.50 10.36 3.26
C ALA A 303 -10.76 11.67 2.50
N ALA A 304 -10.11 11.85 1.34
CA ALA A 304 -10.35 13.00 0.48
C ALA A 304 -11.77 13.01 -0.07
N TRP A 305 -12.26 11.85 -0.52
CA TRP A 305 -13.60 11.69 -1.07
C TRP A 305 -14.67 11.99 -0.01
N GLN A 306 -14.55 11.48 1.22
CA GLN A 306 -15.51 11.74 2.29
C GLN A 306 -15.63 13.22 2.62
N LYS A 307 -14.49 13.94 2.68
CA LYS A 307 -14.48 15.39 2.88
C LYS A 307 -15.18 16.12 1.74
N ALA A 308 -14.89 15.73 0.50
CA ALA A 308 -15.47 16.37 -0.69
C ALA A 308 -16.97 16.09 -0.85
N ASP A 309 -17.41 14.85 -0.61
CA ASP A 309 -18.83 14.47 -0.67
C ASP A 309 -19.65 15.22 0.39
N ALA A 310 -19.15 15.27 1.62
CA ALA A 310 -19.81 16.00 2.70
C ALA A 310 -19.93 17.50 2.38
N TYR A 311 -18.83 18.12 1.94
CA TYR A 311 -18.84 19.54 1.53
C TYR A 311 -19.83 19.78 0.38
N ALA A 312 -19.86 18.89 -0.61
CA ALA A 312 -20.76 19.01 -1.76
C ALA A 312 -22.24 18.91 -1.39
N ARG A 313 -22.57 18.20 -0.31
CA ARG A 313 -23.94 18.05 0.23
C ARG A 313 -24.38 19.20 1.15
N GLU A 314 -23.49 20.09 1.51
CA GLU A 314 -23.79 21.28 2.32
C GLU A 314 -23.70 22.57 1.51
N ARG A 315 -22.72 22.68 0.61
CA ARG A 315 -22.45 23.88 -0.19
C ARG A 315 -23.51 24.07 -1.28
N ARG A 316 -24.04 25.30 -1.35
CA ARG A 316 -25.00 25.74 -2.38
C ARG A 316 -24.34 26.80 -3.27
N GLN A 317 -24.41 26.59 -4.59
CA GLN A 317 -23.98 27.57 -5.61
C GLN A 317 -24.71 27.31 -6.92
N MET A 318 -25.18 28.37 -7.57
CA MET A 318 -25.85 28.32 -8.87
C MET A 318 -27.08 27.38 -8.90
N ARG A 319 -27.71 27.25 -10.05
CA ARG A 319 -28.72 26.22 -10.33
C ARG A 319 -28.10 25.08 -11.12
N ALA A 320 -28.36 23.86 -10.69
CA ALA A 320 -27.96 22.68 -11.45
C ALA A 320 -28.75 22.63 -12.78
N PRO A 321 -28.10 22.24 -13.89
CA PRO A 321 -28.78 22.08 -15.16
C PRO A 321 -29.74 20.86 -15.14
N GLY A 322 -30.83 20.93 -15.92
CA GLY A 322 -31.81 19.85 -16.01
C GLY A 322 -33.01 20.01 -15.08
N PRO A 323 -33.76 18.92 -14.84
CA PRO A 323 -34.92 18.93 -13.95
C PRO A 323 -34.53 19.38 -12.54
N ALA A 324 -35.49 20.05 -11.85
CA ALA A 324 -35.26 20.47 -10.48
C ALA A 324 -34.95 19.26 -9.56
N PRO A 325 -33.81 19.23 -8.86
CA PRO A 325 -33.51 18.14 -7.93
C PRO A 325 -34.49 18.11 -6.76
N ALA A 326 -34.73 16.93 -6.19
CA ALA A 326 -35.62 16.78 -5.03
C ALA A 326 -35.13 17.59 -3.80
N SER A 327 -33.83 17.85 -3.72
CA SER A 327 -33.19 18.69 -2.67
C SER A 327 -33.43 20.20 -2.85
N ARG A 328 -34.09 20.63 -3.96
CA ARG A 328 -34.38 22.03 -4.23
C ARG A 328 -35.53 22.52 -3.37
N GLY A 329 -35.25 23.26 -2.33
CA GLY A 329 -36.21 23.98 -1.52
C GLY A 329 -36.48 25.41 -2.06
N ALA A 330 -36.83 26.32 -1.14
CA ALA A 330 -37.02 27.75 -1.44
C ALA A 330 -35.72 28.53 -1.71
N GLU A 331 -34.58 27.90 -1.57
CA GLU A 331 -33.24 28.49 -1.70
C GLU A 331 -32.97 28.98 -3.15
N ALA A 332 -32.18 30.07 -3.27
CA ALA A 332 -31.83 30.66 -4.56
C ALA A 332 -30.85 29.81 -5.40
N SER A 333 -30.19 28.82 -4.78
CA SER A 333 -29.18 27.95 -5.40
C SER A 333 -29.39 26.49 -4.99
N ASP A 334 -28.86 25.58 -5.79
CA ASP A 334 -28.87 24.14 -5.51
C ASP A 334 -27.61 23.70 -4.74
N LEU A 335 -27.63 22.53 -4.12
CA LEU A 335 -26.44 21.90 -3.56
C LEU A 335 -25.45 21.59 -4.69
N ILE A 336 -24.16 21.78 -4.45
CA ILE A 336 -23.19 21.57 -5.53
C ILE A 336 -23.06 20.09 -5.93
N VAL A 337 -23.45 19.14 -5.08
CA VAL A 337 -23.55 17.71 -5.43
C VAL A 337 -24.55 17.47 -6.58
N GLU A 338 -25.51 18.36 -6.79
CA GLU A 338 -26.48 18.23 -7.89
C GLU A 338 -25.90 18.61 -9.26
N HIS A 339 -24.73 19.26 -9.29
CA HIS A 339 -24.09 19.63 -10.55
C HIS A 339 -23.37 18.44 -11.18
N PRO A 340 -23.61 18.14 -12.49
CA PRO A 340 -23.02 16.98 -13.15
C PRO A 340 -21.48 16.92 -13.11
N ALA A 341 -20.81 18.08 -13.15
CA ALA A 341 -19.34 18.15 -13.06
C ALA A 341 -18.82 17.71 -11.67
N VAL A 342 -19.51 18.11 -10.60
CA VAL A 342 -19.16 17.71 -9.22
C VAL A 342 -19.44 16.22 -9.03
N ARG A 343 -20.61 15.72 -9.46
CA ARG A 343 -20.94 14.28 -9.44
C ARG A 343 -19.89 13.45 -10.17
N ARG A 344 -19.47 13.88 -11.36
CA ARG A 344 -18.42 13.19 -12.12
C ARG A 344 -17.14 13.02 -11.31
N ILE A 345 -16.71 14.07 -10.58
CA ILE A 345 -15.54 13.97 -9.69
C ILE A 345 -15.78 12.93 -8.61
N LEU A 346 -16.87 13.07 -7.84
CA LEU A 346 -17.16 12.21 -6.70
C LEU A 346 -17.36 10.75 -7.11
N ASP A 347 -18.14 10.47 -8.14
CA ASP A 347 -18.43 9.12 -8.60
C ASP A 347 -17.20 8.45 -9.20
N SER A 348 -16.31 9.21 -9.89
CA SER A 348 -15.07 8.69 -10.43
C SER A 348 -14.09 8.29 -9.32
N GLN A 349 -13.93 9.11 -8.27
CA GLN A 349 -13.06 8.74 -7.14
C GLN A 349 -13.64 7.56 -6.36
N ARG A 350 -14.96 7.51 -6.18
CA ARG A 350 -15.60 6.36 -5.53
C ARG A 350 -15.43 5.08 -6.34
N ALA A 351 -15.47 5.17 -7.66
CA ALA A 351 -15.20 4.03 -8.54
C ALA A 351 -13.77 3.47 -8.38
N TRP A 352 -12.79 4.35 -8.23
CA TRP A 352 -11.42 3.93 -7.93
C TRP A 352 -11.31 3.25 -6.57
N ILE A 353 -11.89 3.86 -5.53
CA ILE A 353 -11.84 3.35 -4.16
C ILE A 353 -12.40 1.92 -4.09
N ASP A 354 -13.63 1.70 -4.56
CA ASP A 354 -14.30 0.40 -4.43
C ASP A 354 -13.64 -0.69 -5.28
N GLY A 355 -13.27 -0.37 -6.52
CA GLY A 355 -12.57 -1.31 -7.39
C GLY A 355 -11.19 -1.69 -6.86
N ALA A 356 -10.43 -0.72 -6.36
CA ALA A 356 -9.11 -0.96 -5.77
C ALA A 356 -9.20 -1.73 -4.45
N ARG A 357 -10.20 -1.46 -3.59
CA ARG A 357 -10.49 -2.25 -2.38
C ARG A 357 -10.69 -3.71 -2.70
N LEU A 358 -11.57 -4.02 -3.66
CA LEU A 358 -11.82 -5.41 -4.04
C LEU A 358 -10.54 -6.13 -4.47
N LEU A 359 -9.70 -5.48 -5.27
CA LEU A 359 -8.41 -6.04 -5.70
C LEU A 359 -7.43 -6.21 -4.55
N ALA A 360 -7.32 -5.22 -3.66
CA ALA A 360 -6.42 -5.28 -2.50
C ALA A 360 -6.85 -6.36 -1.52
N TYR A 361 -8.15 -6.49 -1.23
CA TYR A 361 -8.69 -7.52 -0.34
C TYR A 361 -8.57 -8.92 -0.94
N ARG A 362 -8.82 -9.07 -2.25
CA ARG A 362 -8.52 -10.33 -2.95
C ARG A 362 -7.04 -10.70 -2.84
N THR A 363 -6.16 -9.71 -2.98
CA THR A 363 -4.71 -9.94 -2.85
C THR A 363 -4.33 -10.37 -1.44
N ALA A 364 -4.91 -9.75 -0.41
CA ALA A 364 -4.70 -10.17 0.98
C ALA A 364 -5.19 -11.61 1.25
N LEU A 365 -6.36 -12.00 0.72
CA LEU A 365 -6.84 -13.40 0.78
C LEU A 365 -5.89 -14.36 0.05
N GLN A 366 -5.32 -13.96 -1.09
CA GLN A 366 -4.33 -14.78 -1.80
C GLN A 366 -3.02 -14.94 -1.02
N LEU A 367 -2.63 -13.97 -0.18
CA LEU A 367 -1.48 -14.13 0.73
C LEU A 367 -1.75 -15.23 1.76
N ASP A 368 -2.96 -15.32 2.30
CA ASP A 368 -3.34 -16.41 3.20
C ASP A 368 -3.32 -17.76 2.49
N VAL A 369 -3.83 -17.85 1.25
CA VAL A 369 -3.73 -19.06 0.41
C VAL A 369 -2.26 -19.43 0.17
N ALA A 370 -1.41 -18.47 -0.18
CA ALA A 370 0.02 -18.72 -0.42
C ALA A 370 0.75 -19.26 0.82
N ARG A 371 0.28 -18.90 2.02
CA ARG A 371 0.88 -19.34 3.29
C ARG A 371 0.33 -20.67 3.80
N HIS A 372 -0.97 -20.89 3.68
CA HIS A 372 -1.69 -21.88 4.48
C HIS A 372 -2.40 -22.97 3.68
N ASP A 373 -2.51 -22.83 2.35
CA ASP A 373 -3.18 -23.88 1.56
C ASP A 373 -2.43 -25.20 1.62
N ALA A 374 -3.14 -26.31 1.74
CA ALA A 374 -2.53 -27.64 1.79
C ALA A 374 -1.88 -28.04 0.46
N ASP A 375 -2.44 -27.58 -0.69
CA ASP A 375 -1.93 -27.86 -2.02
C ASP A 375 -0.76 -26.93 -2.41
N PRO A 376 0.47 -27.46 -2.57
CA PRO A 376 1.63 -26.65 -2.98
C PRO A 376 1.42 -25.91 -4.30
N ALA A 377 0.65 -26.48 -5.24
CA ALA A 377 0.39 -25.87 -6.53
C ALA A 377 -0.57 -24.65 -6.39
N ARG A 378 -1.52 -24.71 -5.45
CA ARG A 378 -2.38 -23.56 -5.12
C ARG A 378 -1.55 -22.45 -4.44
N ARG A 379 -0.65 -22.80 -3.50
CA ARG A 379 0.26 -21.84 -2.86
C ARG A 379 1.11 -21.10 -3.90
N GLU A 380 1.76 -21.85 -4.79
CA GLU A 380 2.63 -21.26 -5.82
C GLU A 380 1.86 -20.36 -6.80
N ARG A 381 0.62 -20.74 -7.18
CA ARG A 381 -0.24 -19.89 -8.01
C ARG A 381 -0.61 -18.59 -7.30
N ALA A 382 -1.01 -18.67 -6.04
CA ALA A 382 -1.38 -17.50 -5.22
C ALA A 382 -0.18 -16.56 -5.02
N GLU A 383 1.00 -17.09 -4.74
CA GLU A 383 2.25 -16.32 -4.61
C GLU A 383 2.59 -15.57 -5.92
N ARG A 384 2.50 -16.23 -7.07
CA ARG A 384 2.72 -15.61 -8.38
C ARG A 384 1.69 -14.52 -8.68
N ALA A 385 0.42 -14.77 -8.37
CA ALA A 385 -0.64 -13.77 -8.54
C ALA A 385 -0.38 -12.53 -7.67
N CYS A 386 -0.05 -12.70 -6.39
CA CYS A 386 0.32 -11.60 -5.49
C CYS A 386 1.53 -10.83 -6.00
N ALA A 387 2.56 -11.54 -6.48
CA ALA A 387 3.76 -10.91 -7.02
C ALA A 387 3.50 -10.02 -8.26
N LEU A 388 2.53 -10.39 -9.10
CA LEU A 388 2.12 -9.61 -10.27
C LEU A 388 1.22 -8.42 -9.90
N VAL A 389 0.27 -8.61 -9.00
CA VAL A 389 -0.76 -7.61 -8.67
C VAL A 389 -0.21 -6.51 -7.75
N THR A 390 0.67 -6.85 -6.81
CA THR A 390 1.19 -5.90 -5.80
C THR A 390 1.83 -4.64 -6.39
N PRO A 391 2.78 -4.68 -7.38
CA PRO A 391 3.32 -3.48 -7.99
C PRO A 391 2.26 -2.65 -8.73
N VAL A 392 1.26 -3.30 -9.34
CA VAL A 392 0.15 -2.62 -10.01
C VAL A 392 -0.69 -1.85 -9.00
N LEU A 393 -1.08 -2.51 -7.90
CA LEU A 393 -1.84 -1.87 -6.82
C LEU A 393 -1.05 -0.70 -6.22
N LYS A 394 0.23 -0.91 -5.85
CA LYS A 394 1.05 0.15 -5.27
C LYS A 394 1.10 1.38 -6.16
N ALA A 395 1.44 1.23 -7.43
CA ALA A 395 1.59 2.37 -8.33
C ALA A 395 0.24 3.02 -8.67
N ALA A 396 -0.77 2.24 -9.06
CA ALA A 396 -2.05 2.79 -9.48
C ALA A 396 -2.82 3.45 -8.33
N CYS A 397 -2.84 2.82 -7.12
CA CYS A 397 -3.57 3.38 -5.99
C CYS A 397 -2.91 4.65 -5.45
N THR A 398 -1.58 4.70 -5.38
CA THR A 398 -0.87 5.90 -4.90
C THR A 398 -0.94 7.07 -5.87
N GLN A 399 -0.84 6.80 -7.17
CA GLN A 399 -1.06 7.83 -8.18
C GLN A 399 -2.49 8.38 -8.09
N GLN A 400 -3.48 7.48 -8.02
CA GLN A 400 -4.87 7.89 -7.92
C GLN A 400 -5.18 8.59 -6.58
N ALA A 401 -4.49 8.24 -5.49
CA ALA A 401 -4.63 8.96 -4.23
C ALA A 401 -4.27 10.44 -4.37
N PHE A 402 -3.14 10.72 -5.01
CA PHE A 402 -2.68 12.10 -5.22
C PHE A 402 -3.57 12.85 -6.22
N GLU A 403 -3.83 12.29 -7.38
CA GLU A 403 -4.67 12.90 -8.43
C GLU A 403 -6.11 13.08 -7.95
N GLY A 404 -6.66 12.07 -7.28
CA GLY A 404 -8.02 12.09 -6.76
C GLY A 404 -8.17 13.02 -5.55
N ALA A 405 -7.17 13.15 -4.67
CA ALA A 405 -7.18 14.15 -3.61
C ALA A 405 -7.18 15.57 -4.19
N SER A 406 -6.44 15.80 -5.27
CA SER A 406 -6.47 17.08 -6.01
C SER A 406 -7.85 17.34 -6.63
N ALA A 407 -8.47 16.33 -7.23
CA ALA A 407 -9.82 16.44 -7.78
C ALA A 407 -10.87 16.68 -6.68
N CYS A 408 -10.73 16.04 -5.51
CA CYS A 408 -11.58 16.28 -4.35
C CYS A 408 -11.39 17.70 -3.77
N LEU A 409 -10.16 18.19 -3.72
CA LEU A 409 -9.86 19.58 -3.33
C LEU A 409 -10.56 20.58 -4.26
N GLN A 410 -10.61 20.29 -5.56
CA GLN A 410 -11.29 21.15 -6.55
C GLN A 410 -12.79 21.34 -6.22
N VAL A 411 -13.45 20.35 -5.61
CA VAL A 411 -14.87 20.44 -5.19
C VAL A 411 -15.09 21.57 -4.17
N PHE A 412 -14.09 21.84 -3.32
CA PHE A 412 -14.15 22.94 -2.33
C PHE A 412 -13.97 24.34 -2.94
N GLY A 413 -13.49 24.43 -4.19
CA GLY A 413 -13.12 25.72 -4.78
C GLY A 413 -12.03 26.42 -3.94
N GLY A 414 -12.15 27.73 -3.72
CA GLY A 414 -11.18 28.48 -2.92
C GLY A 414 -11.00 27.99 -1.48
N HIS A 415 -12.04 27.44 -0.87
CA HIS A 415 -11.97 26.82 0.47
C HIS A 415 -10.96 25.66 0.51
N GLY A 416 -10.83 24.88 -0.57
CA GLY A 416 -9.90 23.74 -0.62
C GLY A 416 -8.43 24.15 -0.53
N TYR A 417 -8.11 25.40 -0.85
CA TYR A 417 -6.74 25.94 -0.75
C TYR A 417 -6.40 26.48 0.64
N VAL A 418 -7.41 26.62 1.50
CA VAL A 418 -7.27 27.17 2.85
C VAL A 418 -7.13 26.04 3.87
N ARG A 419 -6.10 26.11 4.73
CA ARG A 419 -5.74 25.05 5.68
C ARG A 419 -6.89 24.63 6.60
N GLU A 420 -7.76 25.54 7.03
CA GLU A 420 -8.84 25.26 7.98
C GLU A 420 -9.80 24.15 7.53
N TRP A 421 -9.92 23.91 6.20
CA TRP A 421 -10.78 22.85 5.64
C TRP A 421 -10.12 21.48 5.63
N GLY A 422 -8.80 21.40 5.74
CA GLY A 422 -8.03 20.17 5.93
C GLY A 422 -8.04 19.19 4.76
N ILE A 423 -8.55 19.57 3.59
CA ILE A 423 -8.45 18.74 2.38
C ILE A 423 -7.05 18.83 1.77
N GLU A 424 -6.39 19.98 1.89
CA GLU A 424 -5.04 20.21 1.39
C GLU A 424 -4.01 19.31 2.08
N GLN A 425 -4.23 18.96 3.37
CA GLN A 425 -3.38 18.02 4.10
C GLN A 425 -3.38 16.64 3.42
N VAL A 426 -4.56 16.14 3.04
CA VAL A 426 -4.65 14.82 2.38
C VAL A 426 -3.87 14.81 1.07
N LEU A 427 -3.94 15.90 0.29
CA LEU A 427 -3.16 16.05 -0.94
C LEU A 427 -1.65 16.04 -0.67
N ARG A 428 -1.18 16.75 0.36
CA ARG A 428 0.24 16.80 0.75
C ARG A 428 0.74 15.43 1.21
N ASP A 429 -0.04 14.76 2.05
CA ASP A 429 0.31 13.46 2.62
C ASP A 429 0.31 12.36 1.54
N ALA A 430 -0.59 12.43 0.56
CA ALA A 430 -0.66 11.45 -0.52
C ALA A 430 0.57 11.48 -1.45
N ARG A 431 1.23 12.64 -1.65
CA ARG A 431 2.28 12.78 -2.66
C ARG A 431 3.48 11.86 -2.44
N VAL A 432 3.89 11.63 -1.22
CA VAL A 432 5.07 10.80 -0.92
C VAL A 432 4.82 9.32 -1.18
N THR A 433 3.57 8.85 -1.14
CA THR A 433 3.24 7.44 -1.38
C THR A 433 3.64 6.96 -2.79
N MET A 434 3.72 7.88 -3.75
CA MET A 434 4.22 7.59 -5.10
C MET A 434 5.75 7.42 -5.17
N ILE A 435 6.48 7.85 -4.13
CA ILE A 435 7.94 7.97 -4.14
C ILE A 435 8.60 6.84 -3.35
N TYR A 436 8.16 6.62 -2.10
CA TYR A 436 8.81 5.64 -1.23
C TYR A 436 8.42 4.19 -1.57
N GLU A 437 9.11 3.23 -0.96
CA GLU A 437 8.96 1.78 -1.20
C GLU A 437 9.14 1.36 -2.68
N GLY A 438 10.01 2.12 -3.38
CA GLY A 438 10.17 2.11 -4.82
C GLY A 438 9.16 3.04 -5.50
N THR A 439 9.67 3.98 -6.31
CA THR A 439 8.80 4.91 -7.04
C THR A 439 7.82 4.16 -7.95
N ASN A 440 6.76 4.83 -8.38
CA ASN A 440 5.77 4.19 -9.27
C ASN A 440 6.41 3.70 -10.57
N GLU A 441 7.40 4.43 -11.10
CA GLU A 441 8.19 4.02 -12.27
C GLU A 441 8.99 2.73 -11.99
N ILE A 442 9.56 2.58 -10.78
CA ILE A 442 10.25 1.35 -10.37
C ILE A 442 9.27 0.17 -10.27
N GLN A 443 8.02 0.40 -9.83
CA GLN A 443 6.99 -0.65 -9.84
C GLN A 443 6.62 -1.07 -11.27
N ALA A 444 6.52 -0.10 -12.18
CA ALA A 444 6.24 -0.36 -13.59
C ALA A 444 7.38 -1.16 -14.26
N ILE A 445 8.62 -0.76 -14.01
CA ILE A 445 9.82 -1.50 -14.46
C ILE A 445 9.86 -2.91 -13.86
N ASP A 446 9.54 -3.07 -12.57
CA ASP A 446 9.47 -4.39 -11.92
C ASP A 446 8.43 -5.29 -12.60
N LEU A 447 7.25 -4.76 -12.91
CA LEU A 447 6.19 -5.50 -13.60
C LEU A 447 6.62 -5.95 -15.01
N VAL A 448 7.24 -5.07 -15.79
CA VAL A 448 7.62 -5.41 -17.17
C VAL A 448 8.93 -6.19 -17.21
N VAL A 449 10.03 -5.61 -16.69
CA VAL A 449 11.37 -6.14 -16.89
C VAL A 449 11.65 -7.38 -16.05
N ARG A 450 11.09 -7.45 -14.81
CA ARG A 450 11.40 -8.55 -13.89
C ARG A 450 10.33 -9.63 -13.84
N LYS A 451 9.10 -9.37 -14.33
CA LYS A 451 7.98 -10.31 -14.24
C LYS A 451 7.40 -10.70 -15.59
N LEU A 452 7.19 -9.74 -16.51
CA LEU A 452 6.65 -10.05 -17.83
C LEU A 452 7.69 -10.64 -18.78
N LEU A 453 8.87 -10.00 -18.92
CA LEU A 453 9.88 -10.42 -19.89
C LEU A 453 10.49 -11.79 -19.60
N PRO A 454 10.85 -12.18 -18.36
CA PRO A 454 11.53 -13.44 -18.09
C PRO A 454 10.75 -14.70 -18.48
N ASP A 455 9.41 -14.64 -18.44
CA ASP A 455 8.54 -15.76 -18.79
C ASP A 455 7.72 -15.52 -20.07
N GLY A 456 8.02 -14.44 -20.81
CA GLY A 456 7.29 -14.06 -22.02
C GLY A 456 5.81 -13.73 -21.78
N GLY A 457 5.45 -13.38 -20.53
CA GLY A 457 4.09 -13.03 -20.13
C GLY A 457 3.22 -14.22 -19.70
N ALA A 458 3.80 -15.41 -19.50
CA ALA A 458 3.05 -16.62 -19.12
C ALA A 458 2.36 -16.45 -17.74
N GLY A 459 3.04 -15.84 -16.75
CA GLY A 459 2.47 -15.57 -15.43
C GLY A 459 1.26 -14.63 -15.51
N MET A 460 1.38 -13.54 -16.28
CA MET A 460 0.26 -12.62 -16.50
C MET A 460 -0.89 -13.31 -17.23
N ALA A 461 -0.60 -14.13 -18.24
CA ALA A 461 -1.63 -14.89 -18.96
C ALA A 461 -2.38 -15.86 -18.03
N SER A 462 -1.68 -16.54 -17.12
CA SER A 462 -2.27 -17.43 -16.11
C SER A 462 -3.22 -16.68 -15.17
N LEU A 463 -2.78 -15.53 -14.64
CA LEU A 463 -3.61 -14.67 -13.79
C LEU A 463 -4.89 -14.22 -14.52
N LEU A 464 -4.75 -13.75 -15.78
CA LEU A 464 -5.91 -13.28 -16.56
C LEU A 464 -6.88 -14.41 -16.92
N ILE A 465 -6.40 -15.65 -17.08
CA ILE A 465 -7.27 -16.83 -17.26
C ILE A 465 -8.06 -17.10 -15.98
N GLU A 466 -7.41 -17.12 -14.83
CA GLU A 466 -8.06 -17.32 -13.53
C GLU A 466 -9.16 -16.28 -13.30
N LEU A 467 -8.85 -14.98 -13.52
CA LEU A 467 -9.82 -13.90 -13.35
C LEU A 467 -10.97 -13.97 -14.37
N ARG A 468 -10.68 -14.40 -15.61
CA ARG A 468 -11.69 -14.60 -16.66
C ARG A 468 -12.70 -15.67 -16.27
N ASP A 469 -12.23 -16.76 -15.66
CA ASP A 469 -13.08 -17.90 -15.29
C ASP A 469 -14.06 -17.55 -14.14
N GLU A 470 -13.85 -16.43 -13.47
CA GLU A 470 -14.79 -15.83 -12.51
C GLU A 470 -15.87 -14.94 -13.17
N LEU A 471 -15.85 -14.76 -14.49
CA LEU A 471 -16.77 -13.90 -15.25
C LEU A 471 -17.79 -14.72 -16.06
N ASP A 472 -18.98 -14.16 -16.24
CA ASP A 472 -20.05 -14.72 -17.05
C ASP A 472 -20.13 -14.04 -18.43
N ALA A 473 -19.66 -14.73 -19.48
CA ALA A 473 -19.63 -14.20 -20.84
C ALA A 473 -21.02 -13.86 -21.43
N SER A 474 -22.12 -14.31 -20.83
CA SER A 474 -23.47 -13.93 -21.21
C SER A 474 -23.84 -12.49 -20.81
N ARG A 475 -23.09 -11.92 -19.84
CA ARG A 475 -23.23 -10.53 -19.42
C ARG A 475 -22.37 -9.62 -20.30
N GLU A 476 -22.96 -8.56 -20.84
CA GLU A 476 -22.29 -7.66 -21.78
C GLU A 476 -20.97 -7.10 -21.24
N PHE A 477 -20.95 -6.62 -19.98
CA PHE A 477 -19.75 -6.04 -19.40
C PHE A 477 -18.66 -7.07 -19.12
N ASP A 478 -19.03 -8.26 -18.70
CA ASP A 478 -18.07 -9.37 -18.48
C ASP A 478 -17.41 -9.78 -19.81
N ALA A 479 -18.21 -9.89 -20.88
CA ALA A 479 -17.67 -10.14 -22.22
C ALA A 479 -16.72 -9.01 -22.68
N GLU A 480 -17.01 -7.77 -22.32
CA GLU A 480 -16.14 -6.62 -22.59
C GLU A 480 -14.81 -6.74 -21.81
N VAL A 481 -14.85 -7.14 -20.53
CA VAL A 481 -13.64 -7.37 -19.70
C VAL A 481 -12.80 -8.52 -20.27
N GLN A 482 -13.43 -9.63 -20.67
CA GLN A 482 -12.73 -10.76 -21.28
C GLN A 482 -12.00 -10.36 -22.58
N ARG A 483 -12.59 -9.49 -23.41
CA ARG A 483 -11.91 -8.94 -24.59
C ARG A 483 -10.67 -8.12 -24.21
N ARG A 484 -10.74 -7.29 -23.14
CA ARG A 484 -9.58 -6.53 -22.64
C ARG A 484 -8.48 -7.44 -22.10
N PHE A 485 -8.83 -8.52 -21.45
CA PHE A 485 -7.84 -9.52 -21.03
C PHE A 485 -7.12 -10.14 -22.23
N ALA A 486 -7.84 -10.44 -23.32
CA ALA A 486 -7.21 -10.92 -24.55
C ALA A 486 -6.27 -9.87 -25.19
N GLN A 487 -6.70 -8.60 -25.23
CA GLN A 487 -5.85 -7.49 -25.69
C GLN A 487 -4.59 -7.32 -24.84
N LEU A 488 -4.73 -7.40 -23.51
CA LEU A 488 -3.60 -7.28 -22.58
C LEU A 488 -2.59 -8.43 -22.74
N ARG A 489 -3.06 -9.67 -22.91
CA ARG A 489 -2.19 -10.82 -23.21
C ARG A 489 -1.40 -10.61 -24.50
N TYR A 490 -2.08 -10.17 -25.56
CA TYR A 490 -1.43 -9.87 -26.83
C TYR A 490 -0.39 -8.74 -26.68
N LEU A 491 -0.72 -7.68 -25.94
CA LEU A 491 0.19 -6.57 -25.65
C LEU A 491 1.46 -7.03 -24.94
N GLY A 492 1.34 -7.89 -23.92
CA GLY A 492 2.47 -8.44 -23.20
C GLY A 492 3.43 -9.23 -24.11
N THR A 493 2.88 -10.05 -25.00
CA THR A 493 3.67 -10.76 -26.02
C THR A 493 4.36 -9.78 -27.00
N THR A 494 3.66 -8.74 -27.42
CA THR A 494 4.20 -7.72 -28.31
C THR A 494 5.38 -6.98 -27.68
N ILE A 495 5.26 -6.58 -26.41
CA ILE A 495 6.34 -5.96 -25.65
C ILE A 495 7.55 -6.92 -25.55
N ALA A 496 7.31 -8.19 -25.23
CA ALA A 496 8.39 -9.17 -25.09
C ALA A 496 9.17 -9.37 -26.40
N LEU A 497 8.47 -9.39 -27.53
CA LEU A 497 9.11 -9.49 -28.85
C LEU A 497 9.88 -8.21 -29.24
N ALA A 498 9.30 -7.04 -28.99
CA ALA A 498 9.94 -5.76 -29.29
C ALA A 498 11.17 -5.53 -28.41
N ALA A 499 11.11 -5.88 -27.12
CA ALA A 499 12.23 -5.76 -26.18
C ALA A 499 13.44 -6.67 -26.52
N GLN A 500 13.26 -7.74 -27.32
CA GLN A 500 14.37 -8.53 -27.84
C GLN A 500 15.21 -7.75 -28.86
N ARG A 501 14.62 -6.75 -29.55
CA ARG A 501 15.30 -5.89 -30.52
C ARG A 501 15.93 -4.68 -29.83
N ASP A 502 15.17 -4.04 -28.95
CA ASP A 502 15.65 -2.92 -28.13
C ASP A 502 15.15 -3.06 -26.69
N PRO A 503 16.02 -3.48 -25.76
CA PRO A 503 15.66 -3.59 -24.34
C PRO A 503 15.19 -2.27 -23.70
N ALA A 504 15.59 -1.10 -24.25
CA ALA A 504 15.19 0.20 -23.69
C ALA A 504 13.69 0.43 -23.82
N LEU A 505 13.03 -0.12 -24.86
CA LEU A 505 11.59 -0.02 -25.05
C LEU A 505 10.80 -0.52 -23.84
N ALA A 506 11.25 -1.60 -23.19
CA ALA A 506 10.57 -2.15 -22.02
C ALA A 506 10.48 -1.15 -20.85
N TYR A 507 11.48 -0.29 -20.71
CA TYR A 507 11.50 0.78 -19.70
C TYR A 507 10.63 1.97 -20.12
N GLU A 508 10.62 2.29 -21.41
CA GLU A 508 9.84 3.41 -21.96
C GLU A 508 8.33 3.17 -21.82
N VAL A 509 7.85 1.96 -22.11
CA VAL A 509 6.43 1.63 -22.09
C VAL A 509 5.91 1.11 -20.75
N ALA A 510 6.78 0.96 -19.75
CA ALA A 510 6.44 0.26 -18.49
C ALA A 510 5.28 0.92 -17.75
N ASP A 511 5.28 2.25 -17.64
CA ASP A 511 4.23 2.98 -16.91
C ASP A 511 2.87 2.85 -17.60
N ASP A 512 2.83 3.03 -18.92
CA ASP A 512 1.61 2.85 -19.70
C ASP A 512 1.09 1.41 -19.64
N TYR A 513 1.99 0.41 -19.70
CA TYR A 513 1.61 -1.00 -19.54
C TYR A 513 1.03 -1.28 -18.15
N LEU A 514 1.66 -0.80 -17.08
CA LEU A 514 1.15 -0.94 -15.72
C LEU A 514 -0.26 -0.34 -15.61
N ARG A 515 -0.47 0.84 -16.18
CA ARG A 515 -1.77 1.53 -16.15
C ARG A 515 -2.84 0.74 -16.92
N VAL A 516 -2.51 0.14 -18.07
CA VAL A 516 -3.39 -0.77 -18.82
C VAL A 516 -3.79 -1.97 -17.96
N VAL A 517 -2.81 -2.61 -17.28
CA VAL A 517 -3.07 -3.72 -16.37
C VAL A 517 -4.01 -3.28 -15.24
N ALA A 518 -3.74 -2.15 -14.59
CA ALA A 518 -4.57 -1.64 -13.50
C ALA A 518 -6.02 -1.44 -13.93
N LEU A 519 -6.26 -0.82 -15.09
CA LEU A 519 -7.62 -0.58 -15.61
C LEU A 519 -8.33 -1.89 -16.00
N ALA A 520 -7.61 -2.88 -16.52
CA ALA A 520 -8.17 -4.21 -16.81
C ALA A 520 -8.60 -4.93 -15.52
N LEU A 521 -7.76 -4.89 -14.48
CA LEU A 521 -8.07 -5.48 -13.17
C LEU A 521 -9.24 -4.76 -12.47
N LEU A 522 -9.30 -3.43 -12.56
CA LEU A 522 -10.43 -2.65 -12.06
C LEU A 522 -11.73 -2.97 -12.83
N ALA A 523 -11.64 -3.21 -14.13
CA ALA A 523 -12.81 -3.62 -14.92
C ALA A 523 -13.33 -5.00 -14.45
N TRP A 524 -12.44 -5.94 -14.14
CA TRP A 524 -12.82 -7.20 -13.50
C TRP A 524 -13.47 -6.94 -12.12
N ALA A 525 -12.90 -6.09 -11.29
CA ALA A 525 -13.45 -5.77 -9.98
C ALA A 525 -14.89 -5.22 -10.09
N TRP A 526 -15.13 -4.31 -11.02
CA TRP A 526 -16.45 -3.76 -11.25
C TRP A 526 -17.42 -4.76 -11.88
N ALA A 527 -16.97 -5.70 -12.71
CA ALA A 527 -17.78 -6.80 -13.20
C ALA A 527 -18.24 -7.68 -12.02
N ARG A 528 -17.32 -8.06 -11.12
CA ARG A 528 -17.63 -8.85 -9.92
C ARG A 528 -18.58 -8.14 -8.97
N ILE A 529 -18.36 -6.86 -8.68
CA ILE A 529 -19.29 -6.03 -7.90
C ILE A 529 -20.68 -6.03 -8.56
N GLY A 530 -20.74 -5.85 -9.87
CA GLY A 530 -21.98 -5.80 -10.63
C GLY A 530 -22.79 -7.12 -10.66
N HIS A 531 -22.19 -8.26 -10.27
CA HIS A 531 -22.92 -9.53 -10.15
C HIS A 531 -23.86 -9.56 -8.95
N THR A 532 -23.51 -8.86 -7.87
CA THR A 532 -24.16 -9.00 -6.55
C THR A 532 -24.58 -7.69 -5.93
N ALA A 533 -24.09 -6.55 -6.44
CA ALA A 533 -24.41 -5.24 -5.88
C ALA A 533 -25.91 -4.93 -6.01
N PRO A 534 -26.54 -4.41 -4.93
CA PRO A 534 -27.91 -3.93 -5.02
C PRO A 534 -28.02 -2.75 -5.99
N GLU A 535 -29.17 -2.66 -6.67
CA GLU A 535 -29.50 -1.57 -7.61
C GLU A 535 -29.76 -0.24 -6.88
N THR A 536 -28.75 0.24 -6.17
CA THR A 536 -28.79 1.50 -5.42
C THR A 536 -27.82 2.52 -6.03
N ALA A 537 -28.08 3.80 -5.81
CA ALA A 537 -27.18 4.87 -6.26
C ALA A 537 -25.75 4.68 -5.72
N ARG A 538 -25.59 4.05 -4.54
CA ARG A 538 -24.29 3.75 -3.91
C ARG A 538 -23.37 2.95 -4.82
N TRP A 539 -23.87 1.97 -5.56
CA TRP A 539 -23.10 1.10 -6.44
C TRP A 539 -23.25 1.44 -7.92
N MET A 540 -24.44 1.86 -8.34
CA MET A 540 -24.76 2.15 -9.75
C MET A 540 -24.03 3.39 -10.28
N ALA A 541 -23.95 4.47 -9.50
CA ALA A 541 -23.32 5.70 -9.96
C ALA A 541 -21.79 5.56 -10.16
N PRO A 542 -21.02 4.99 -9.22
CA PRO A 542 -19.61 4.70 -9.44
C PRO A 542 -19.36 3.70 -10.59
N ALA A 543 -20.18 2.64 -10.73
CA ALA A 543 -20.06 1.69 -11.84
C ALA A 543 -20.23 2.39 -13.20
N ALA A 544 -21.24 3.26 -13.32
CA ALA A 544 -21.46 4.05 -14.52
C ALA A 544 -20.31 5.04 -14.79
N ALA A 545 -19.80 5.70 -13.75
CA ALA A 545 -18.66 6.60 -13.85
C ALA A 545 -17.38 5.86 -14.28
N PHE A 546 -17.14 4.66 -13.73
CA PHE A 546 -16.02 3.81 -14.14
C PHE A 546 -16.06 3.53 -15.64
N ARG A 547 -17.17 2.98 -16.13
CA ARG A 547 -17.33 2.64 -17.56
C ARG A 547 -17.20 3.85 -18.47
N ARG A 548 -17.77 4.99 -18.06
CA ARG A 548 -17.87 6.18 -18.91
C ARG A 548 -16.62 7.05 -18.93
N PHE A 549 -15.94 7.17 -17.78
CA PHE A 549 -14.91 8.19 -17.60
C PHE A 549 -13.50 7.63 -17.30
N LEU A 550 -13.40 6.42 -16.74
CA LEU A 550 -12.13 5.82 -16.35
C LEU A 550 -11.67 4.74 -17.33
N LEU A 551 -12.55 3.81 -17.67
CA LEU A 551 -12.22 2.67 -18.53
C LEU A 551 -11.77 3.07 -19.96
N PRO A 552 -12.21 4.18 -20.58
CA PRO A 552 -11.69 4.62 -21.89
C PRO A 552 -10.19 4.91 -21.92
N GLU A 553 -9.56 5.23 -20.77
CA GLU A 553 -8.12 5.39 -20.68
C GLU A 553 -7.36 4.09 -21.05
N PHE A 554 -7.97 2.93 -20.85
CA PHE A 554 -7.40 1.64 -21.26
C PHE A 554 -7.03 1.62 -22.74
N GLU A 555 -7.96 1.99 -23.62
CA GLU A 555 -7.73 1.99 -25.07
C GLU A 555 -6.68 3.02 -25.50
N MET A 556 -6.67 4.18 -24.84
CA MET A 556 -5.68 5.22 -25.10
C MET A 556 -4.27 4.71 -24.77
N ARG A 557 -4.05 4.17 -23.56
CA ARG A 557 -2.74 3.66 -23.11
C ARG A 557 -2.31 2.44 -23.90
N LEU A 558 -3.24 1.51 -24.17
CA LEU A 558 -3.00 0.35 -25.04
C LEU A 558 -2.48 0.78 -26.42
N GLY A 559 -3.10 1.81 -27.01
CA GLY A 559 -2.68 2.38 -28.30
C GLY A 559 -1.30 3.04 -28.25
N MET A 560 -0.92 3.66 -27.15
CA MET A 560 0.41 4.25 -26.95
C MET A 560 1.49 3.17 -26.97
N VAL A 561 1.33 2.12 -26.16
CA VAL A 561 2.28 0.99 -26.08
C VAL A 561 2.38 0.27 -27.42
N LYS A 562 1.26 0.00 -28.10
CA LYS A 562 1.25 -0.64 -29.43
C LYS A 562 2.05 0.16 -30.45
N ARG A 563 1.83 1.47 -30.55
CA ARG A 563 2.56 2.33 -31.48
C ARG A 563 4.07 2.35 -31.21
N ALA A 564 4.49 2.39 -29.93
CA ALA A 564 5.90 2.33 -29.59
C ALA A 564 6.54 1.00 -30.05
N CYS A 565 5.87 -0.13 -29.83
CA CYS A 565 6.35 -1.44 -30.30
C CYS A 565 6.37 -1.54 -31.84
N GLU A 566 5.34 -1.06 -32.54
CA GLU A 566 5.22 -1.09 -34.01
C GLU A 566 6.28 -0.23 -34.69
N ALA A 567 6.55 0.97 -34.17
CA ALA A 567 7.59 1.85 -34.68
C ALA A 567 8.98 1.18 -34.69
N LEU A 568 9.31 0.45 -33.63
CA LEU A 568 10.55 -0.30 -33.53
C LEU A 568 10.57 -1.50 -34.50
N MET A 569 9.41 -2.16 -34.69
CA MET A 569 9.34 -3.35 -35.57
C MET A 569 9.36 -2.99 -37.05
N SER A 570 8.88 -1.82 -37.45
CA SER A 570 8.86 -1.34 -38.84
C SER A 570 10.19 -0.71 -39.30
N SER A 571 10.89 -0.02 -38.41
CA SER A 571 12.19 0.61 -38.74
C SER A 571 13.28 -0.38 -39.18
N SER A 572 13.12 -1.67 -38.87
CA SER A 572 14.05 -2.74 -39.26
C SER A 572 13.70 -3.42 -40.60
N ALA A 573 12.60 -3.06 -41.26
CA ALA A 573 12.28 -3.55 -42.61
C ALA A 573 12.88 -2.67 -43.70
N GLU A 574 13.39 -1.49 -43.34
CA GLU A 574 14.02 -0.53 -44.26
C GLU A 574 15.57 -0.49 -44.16
N ALA A 575 16.16 -1.23 -43.20
CA ALA A 575 17.61 -1.39 -43.03
C ALA A 575 18.05 -2.81 -43.48
#